data_126d36c0e621a031d611e87c7ce43ab9
#
_entry.id   126d36c0e621a031d611e87c7ce43ab9
#
_cell.length_a   1.000
_cell.length_b   1.000
_cell.length_c   1.000
_cell.angle_alpha   90.00
_cell.angle_beta   90.00
_cell.angle_gamma   90.00
#
_symmetry.space_group_name_H-M   'P 1'
#
loop_
_entity.id
_entity.type
_entity.pdbx_description
1 polymer ?
#
loop_
_entity_poly.entity_id
_entity_poly.type
_entity_poly.pdbx_seq_one_letter_code
_entity_poly.pdbx_strand_id
1 'polypeptide(L)'
;MNQHEITERRPLLDASGNLTEPGYAKSLLPVYRRGDINANKLRIKEWDYYCINNGHFALALTIADNSYMGLDSISLLNLDQGWEITKSPMKAFTNGKVCLPESSERGDVHSAGRNYSILFKNEGDRRVLIAQMKNFGPEGSLYAKVTLTDIPAESMVIATPFDKDKHFYYNQKINCMRAEGTVTYGYHNRTYTFDPADSFAVLDWGRGVWTYKNTWYWGSASGLVDGERFGFNIGYGFGNTSAASENMLFYKGRAHKLSQVIFHIPGDGGRATPDYMRPWTFTSDDGRFEMDYTPVLDRASCSDVGLIKSDQHQVFGVFNGRAVLDDGTVLNVKDLPGFAEKVINKW
;
A
#
# COMPACT_ATOMS: atom_id res chain seq x y z
N MET A 1 8.63 -22.93 0.95
CA MET A 1 8.82 -22.66 -0.50
C MET A 1 10.16 -21.96 -0.68
N ASN A 2 10.99 -22.40 -1.62
CA ASN A 2 12.25 -21.69 -1.91
C ASN A 2 11.89 -20.49 -2.79
N GLN A 3 11.91 -19.29 -2.23
CA GLN A 3 11.52 -18.05 -2.93
C GLN A 3 12.73 -17.46 -3.64
N HIS A 4 12.52 -17.00 -4.88
CA HIS A 4 13.59 -16.47 -5.71
C HIS A 4 13.89 -15.01 -5.34
N GLU A 5 15.12 -14.73 -4.88
CA GLU A 5 15.61 -13.38 -4.60
C GLU A 5 16.34 -12.81 -5.82
N ILE A 6 15.87 -11.65 -6.29
CA ILE A 6 16.53 -10.87 -7.34
C ILE A 6 17.65 -10.08 -6.69
N THR A 7 18.89 -10.37 -7.07
CA THR A 7 20.10 -9.77 -6.46
C THR A 7 20.86 -8.83 -7.37
N GLU A 8 20.49 -8.77 -8.65
CA GLU A 8 21.18 -7.95 -9.65
C GLU A 8 20.26 -6.92 -10.29
N ARG A 9 20.81 -5.75 -10.59
CA ARG A 9 20.08 -4.72 -11.33
C ARG A 9 20.01 -5.06 -12.81
N ARG A 10 18.77 -5.15 -13.33
CA ARG A 10 18.49 -5.44 -14.75
C ARG A 10 17.18 -4.81 -15.21
N PRO A 11 16.93 -4.72 -16.53
CA PRO A 11 15.62 -4.31 -17.03
C PRO A 11 14.51 -5.20 -16.45
N LEU A 12 13.38 -4.61 -16.05
CA LEU A 12 12.22 -5.35 -15.54
C LEU A 12 11.62 -6.24 -16.62
N LEU A 13 11.55 -5.74 -17.86
CA LEU A 13 10.93 -6.43 -18.98
C LEU A 13 11.96 -6.80 -20.05
N ASP A 14 11.75 -7.94 -20.68
CA ASP A 14 12.49 -8.38 -21.87
C ASP A 14 11.96 -7.67 -23.15
N ALA A 15 12.60 -7.94 -24.28
CA ALA A 15 12.21 -7.36 -25.59
C ALA A 15 10.78 -7.76 -26.02
N SER A 16 10.22 -8.84 -25.47
CA SER A 16 8.85 -9.30 -25.72
C SER A 16 7.82 -8.61 -24.81
N GLY A 17 8.27 -7.97 -23.74
CA GLY A 17 7.43 -7.28 -22.75
C GLY A 17 7.02 -8.19 -21.58
N ASN A 18 7.68 -9.33 -21.37
CA ASN A 18 7.52 -10.19 -20.22
C ASN A 18 8.55 -9.86 -19.13
N LEU A 19 8.27 -10.23 -17.88
CA LEU A 19 9.24 -10.10 -16.79
C LEU A 19 10.52 -10.88 -17.13
N THR A 20 11.68 -10.22 -17.00
CA THR A 20 12.98 -10.87 -17.16
C THR A 20 13.27 -11.85 -16.05
N GLU A 21 12.83 -11.54 -14.84
CA GLU A 21 13.10 -12.32 -13.64
C GLU A 21 11.98 -12.15 -12.61
N PRO A 22 10.98 -13.06 -12.55
CA PRO A 22 10.01 -13.09 -11.47
C PRO A 22 10.66 -13.41 -10.12
N GLY A 23 10.30 -12.65 -9.07
CA GLY A 23 10.90 -12.85 -7.75
C GLY A 23 10.72 -11.65 -6.85
N TYR A 24 11.40 -11.65 -5.71
CA TYR A 24 11.44 -10.52 -4.78
C TYR A 24 12.84 -9.92 -4.68
N ALA A 25 12.91 -8.66 -4.25
CA ALA A 25 14.16 -8.00 -3.86
C ALA A 25 13.94 -7.17 -2.58
N LYS A 26 15.03 -6.76 -1.94
CA LYS A 26 15.01 -5.89 -0.77
C LYS A 26 15.25 -4.41 -1.12
N SER A 27 15.46 -4.12 -2.40
CA SER A 27 15.61 -2.76 -2.96
C SER A 27 15.15 -2.75 -4.42
N LEU A 28 15.02 -1.55 -5.01
CA LEU A 28 14.47 -1.36 -6.36
C LEU A 28 15.51 -1.75 -7.44
N LEU A 29 15.84 -3.05 -7.54
CA LEU A 29 16.81 -3.61 -8.48
C LEU A 29 16.27 -3.76 -9.92
N PRO A 30 15.07 -4.32 -10.15
CA PRO A 30 14.50 -4.35 -11.49
C PRO A 30 14.18 -2.93 -12.00
N VAL A 31 14.64 -2.60 -13.20
CA VAL A 31 14.48 -1.25 -13.77
C VAL A 31 13.20 -1.19 -14.59
N TYR A 32 12.19 -0.52 -14.06
CA TYR A 32 10.95 -0.25 -14.78
C TYR A 32 11.12 0.90 -15.76
N ARG A 33 10.59 0.74 -16.95
CA ARG A 33 10.37 1.81 -17.93
C ARG A 33 9.00 1.62 -18.57
N ARG A 34 8.15 2.63 -18.49
CA ARG A 34 6.82 2.58 -19.11
C ARG A 34 6.90 2.31 -20.62
N GLY A 35 7.95 2.80 -21.27
CA GLY A 35 8.19 2.61 -22.70
C GLY A 35 8.43 1.16 -23.14
N ASP A 36 8.92 0.31 -22.22
CA ASP A 36 9.22 -1.10 -22.50
C ASP A 36 7.96 -1.99 -22.50
N ILE A 37 6.80 -1.45 -22.07
CA ILE A 37 5.56 -2.21 -22.01
C ILE A 37 5.02 -2.48 -23.42
N ASN A 38 5.02 -3.75 -23.79
CA ASN A 38 4.49 -4.25 -25.07
C ASN A 38 3.15 -4.97 -24.86
N ALA A 39 2.20 -4.31 -24.21
CA ALA A 39 0.84 -4.77 -23.98
C ALA A 39 -0.17 -3.68 -24.33
N ASN A 40 -1.47 -4.00 -24.23
CA ASN A 40 -2.51 -2.99 -24.43
C ASN A 40 -2.34 -1.85 -23.41
N LYS A 41 -2.07 -0.66 -23.91
CA LYS A 41 -1.78 0.54 -23.11
C LYS A 41 -2.91 0.92 -22.15
N LEU A 42 -4.16 0.58 -22.46
CA LEU A 42 -5.30 0.79 -21.56
C LEU A 42 -5.28 -0.13 -20.31
N ARG A 43 -4.40 -1.13 -20.32
CA ARG A 43 -4.25 -2.06 -19.18
C ARG A 43 -3.11 -1.69 -18.25
N ILE A 44 -2.33 -0.65 -18.57
CA ILE A 44 -1.23 -0.17 -17.72
C ILE A 44 -1.83 0.50 -16.48
N LYS A 45 -1.31 0.13 -15.33
CA LYS A 45 -1.67 0.66 -14.02
C LYS A 45 -0.41 1.15 -13.32
N GLU A 46 -0.44 2.38 -12.87
CA GLU A 46 0.63 3.01 -12.10
C GLU A 46 0.02 3.77 -10.95
N TRP A 47 0.60 3.66 -9.76
CA TRP A 47 0.14 4.41 -8.60
C TRP A 47 1.24 4.62 -7.59
N ASP A 48 1.08 5.68 -6.83
CA ASP A 48 1.78 5.94 -5.58
C ASP A 48 0.71 6.16 -4.50
N TYR A 49 0.71 5.30 -3.50
CA TYR A 49 -0.16 5.38 -2.34
C TYR A 49 0.68 5.54 -1.09
N TYR A 50 0.33 6.51 -0.26
CA TYR A 50 0.89 6.69 1.08
C TYR A 50 -0.21 6.54 2.12
N CYS A 51 0.10 5.84 3.21
CA CYS A 51 -0.72 5.81 4.41
C CYS A 51 0.13 6.15 5.61
N ILE A 52 -0.28 7.18 6.35
CA ILE A 52 0.31 7.60 7.62
C ILE A 52 -0.69 7.22 8.72
N ASN A 53 -0.22 6.57 9.78
CA ASN A 53 -1.07 6.08 10.87
C ASN A 53 -0.31 6.15 12.20
N ASN A 54 -1.00 6.55 13.27
CA ASN A 54 -0.48 6.55 14.65
C ASN A 54 -1.40 5.81 15.64
N GLY A 55 -2.40 5.09 15.14
CA GLY A 55 -3.37 4.38 15.97
C GLY A 55 -4.57 5.22 16.39
N HIS A 56 -4.48 6.56 16.37
CA HIS A 56 -5.56 7.50 16.70
C HIS A 56 -6.25 8.05 15.45
N PHE A 57 -5.46 8.34 14.44
CA PHE A 57 -5.96 8.79 13.13
C PHE A 57 -5.01 8.37 12.01
N ALA A 58 -5.53 8.38 10.80
CA ALA A 58 -4.74 8.09 9.62
C ALA A 58 -5.04 9.07 8.48
N LEU A 59 -4.00 9.32 7.67
CA LEU A 59 -4.09 10.04 6.40
C LEU A 59 -3.66 9.11 5.28
N ALA A 60 -4.54 8.85 4.31
CA ALA A 60 -4.18 8.10 3.12
C ALA A 60 -4.29 8.97 1.87
N LEU A 61 -3.26 8.93 1.03
CA LEU A 61 -3.13 9.73 -0.19
C LEU A 61 -2.79 8.84 -1.37
N THR A 62 -3.51 9.01 -2.48
CA THR A 62 -3.26 8.25 -3.72
C THR A 62 -3.17 9.17 -4.91
N ILE A 63 -2.21 8.91 -5.79
CA ILE A 63 -2.21 9.41 -7.16
C ILE A 63 -2.00 8.19 -8.07
N ALA A 64 -2.97 7.94 -8.98
CA ALA A 64 -2.94 6.78 -9.87
C ALA A 64 -3.27 7.15 -11.32
N ASP A 65 -2.53 6.54 -12.24
CA ASP A 65 -2.80 6.50 -13.68
C ASP A 65 -3.17 5.07 -14.09
N ASN A 66 -4.45 4.82 -14.25
CA ASN A 66 -4.95 3.53 -14.71
C ASN A 66 -5.17 3.52 -16.23
N SER A 67 -4.58 4.43 -16.96
CA SER A 67 -4.69 4.64 -18.41
C SER A 67 -6.06 5.13 -18.86
N TYR A 68 -7.11 4.31 -18.85
CA TYR A 68 -8.46 4.76 -19.22
C TYR A 68 -9.07 5.72 -18.17
N MET A 69 -8.53 5.74 -16.96
CA MET A 69 -8.86 6.71 -15.91
C MET A 69 -7.67 6.98 -14.99
N GLY A 70 -7.56 8.18 -14.46
CA GLY A 70 -6.75 8.52 -13.29
C GLY A 70 -7.62 8.58 -12.05
N LEU A 71 -7.04 8.24 -10.90
CA LEU A 71 -7.69 8.32 -9.60
C LEU A 71 -6.75 9.04 -8.64
N ASP A 72 -7.21 10.18 -8.12
CA ASP A 72 -6.57 10.83 -6.99
C ASP A 72 -7.43 10.61 -5.76
N SER A 73 -6.85 10.38 -4.59
CA SER A 73 -7.64 10.16 -3.38
C SER A 73 -7.00 10.80 -2.16
N ILE A 74 -7.83 11.40 -1.32
CA ILE A 74 -7.49 11.88 0.01
C ILE A 74 -8.47 11.26 0.99
N SER A 75 -7.95 10.57 2.01
CA SER A 75 -8.75 10.00 3.10
C SER A 75 -8.22 10.49 4.44
N LEU A 76 -9.09 11.00 5.29
CA LEU A 76 -8.83 11.28 6.70
C LEU A 76 -9.70 10.34 7.54
N LEU A 77 -9.06 9.58 8.42
CA LEU A 77 -9.71 8.64 9.31
C LEU A 77 -9.46 9.08 10.77
N ASN A 78 -10.48 9.06 11.58
CA ASN A 78 -10.39 9.21 13.02
C ASN A 78 -10.75 7.87 13.66
N LEU A 79 -9.73 7.15 14.11
CA LEU A 79 -9.88 5.80 14.65
C LEU A 79 -10.46 5.83 16.08
N ASP A 80 -10.16 6.86 16.85
CA ASP A 80 -10.72 7.03 18.21
C ASP A 80 -12.24 7.26 18.18
N GLN A 81 -12.75 7.95 17.15
CA GLN A 81 -14.16 8.30 17.02
C GLN A 81 -14.91 7.43 16.01
N GLY A 82 -14.21 6.54 15.30
CA GLY A 82 -14.80 5.60 14.36
C GLY A 82 -15.45 6.24 13.12
N TRP A 83 -14.84 7.29 12.53
CA TRP A 83 -15.30 7.87 11.28
C TRP A 83 -14.17 8.08 10.26
N GLU A 84 -14.56 8.10 9.00
CA GLU A 84 -13.67 8.42 7.90
C GLU A 84 -14.34 9.36 6.88
N ILE A 85 -13.53 10.10 6.16
CA ILE A 85 -13.94 10.86 4.98
C ILE A 85 -12.95 10.57 3.86
N THR A 86 -13.46 10.03 2.77
CA THR A 86 -12.68 9.76 1.56
C THR A 86 -13.26 10.54 0.39
N LYS A 87 -12.40 11.23 -0.35
CA LYS A 87 -12.72 11.89 -1.62
C LYS A 87 -11.77 11.42 -2.70
N SER A 88 -12.34 10.86 -3.76
CA SER A 88 -11.59 10.23 -4.85
C SER A 88 -11.97 10.82 -6.20
N PRO A 89 -11.51 12.05 -6.53
CA PRO A 89 -11.75 12.61 -7.86
C PRO A 89 -11.09 11.76 -8.95
N MET A 90 -11.83 11.56 -10.03
CA MET A 90 -11.39 10.77 -11.20
C MET A 90 -11.13 11.68 -12.40
N LYS A 91 -10.19 11.25 -13.24
CA LYS A 91 -9.83 11.87 -14.52
C LYS A 91 -10.03 10.86 -15.65
N ALA A 92 -10.61 11.26 -16.75
CA ALA A 92 -10.80 10.36 -17.89
C ALA A 92 -9.54 10.29 -18.76
N PHE A 93 -9.20 9.09 -19.24
CA PHE A 93 -8.18 8.81 -20.26
C PHE A 93 -6.82 9.47 -19.99
N THR A 94 -6.25 9.20 -18.82
CA THR A 94 -4.94 9.73 -18.44
C THR A 94 -3.79 9.19 -19.31
N ASN A 95 -3.80 7.90 -19.62
CA ASN A 95 -2.84 7.26 -20.55
C ASN A 95 -1.37 7.63 -20.30
N GLY A 96 -0.95 7.69 -19.03
CA GLY A 96 0.41 8.07 -18.63
C GLY A 96 0.64 9.58 -18.51
N LYS A 97 -0.38 10.44 -18.70
CA LYS A 97 -0.26 11.90 -18.62
C LYS A 97 -0.07 12.41 -17.19
N VAL A 98 -0.30 11.57 -16.19
CA VAL A 98 0.04 11.87 -14.79
C VAL A 98 1.55 11.95 -14.61
N CYS A 99 2.32 11.30 -15.50
CA CYS A 99 3.79 11.31 -15.52
C CYS A 99 4.38 10.78 -14.21
N LEU A 100 3.85 9.67 -13.71
CA LEU A 100 4.40 9.01 -12.53
C LEU A 100 5.85 8.57 -12.78
N PRO A 101 6.81 8.84 -11.86
CA PRO A 101 8.21 8.46 -12.03
C PRO A 101 8.41 6.96 -12.19
N GLU A 102 9.40 6.58 -12.99
CA GLU A 102 9.78 5.18 -13.21
C GLU A 102 10.52 4.54 -12.01
N SER A 103 10.75 5.30 -10.95
CA SER A 103 11.38 4.88 -9.71
C SER A 103 10.74 5.61 -8.53
N SER A 104 10.63 4.94 -7.39
CA SER A 104 10.21 5.56 -6.13
C SER A 104 11.33 6.37 -5.47
N GLU A 105 12.57 6.21 -5.92
CA GLU A 105 13.76 6.80 -5.30
C GLU A 105 13.98 8.27 -5.71
N ARG A 106 13.33 8.71 -6.78
CA ARG A 106 13.53 10.05 -7.36
C ARG A 106 12.31 10.52 -8.14
N GLY A 107 12.19 11.84 -8.24
CA GLY A 107 11.12 12.49 -8.96
C GLY A 107 9.92 12.79 -8.05
N ASP A 108 9.31 13.93 -8.28
CA ASP A 108 8.11 14.37 -7.59
C ASP A 108 6.87 13.84 -8.32
N VAL A 109 5.79 13.60 -7.57
CA VAL A 109 4.48 13.23 -8.10
C VAL A 109 3.49 14.31 -7.75
N HIS A 110 2.85 14.90 -8.76
CA HIS A 110 1.87 15.95 -8.56
C HIS A 110 0.61 15.69 -9.36
N SER A 111 -0.51 15.84 -8.70
CA SER A 111 -1.82 15.79 -9.33
C SER A 111 -2.75 16.84 -8.74
N ALA A 112 -3.53 17.49 -9.60
CA ALA A 112 -4.44 18.54 -9.19
C ALA A 112 -5.72 18.55 -10.03
N GLY A 113 -6.76 19.13 -9.46
CA GLY A 113 -8.02 19.41 -10.13
C GLY A 113 -8.57 20.76 -9.66
N ARG A 114 -9.84 21.04 -10.00
CA ARG A 114 -10.46 22.34 -9.69
C ARG A 114 -10.43 22.69 -8.21
N ASN A 115 -10.60 21.71 -7.33
CA ASN A 115 -10.81 21.93 -5.90
C ASN A 115 -9.77 21.23 -5.01
N TYR A 116 -8.76 20.59 -5.59
CA TYR A 116 -7.77 19.83 -4.84
C TYR A 116 -6.39 19.86 -5.49
N SER A 117 -5.38 19.57 -4.71
CA SER A 117 -4.01 19.29 -5.14
C SER A 117 -3.37 18.30 -4.19
N ILE A 118 -2.60 17.36 -4.75
CA ILE A 118 -1.76 16.40 -4.03
C ILE A 118 -0.36 16.48 -4.63
N LEU A 119 0.64 16.60 -3.77
CA LEU A 119 2.05 16.62 -4.14
C LEU A 119 2.82 15.66 -3.24
N PHE A 120 3.53 14.73 -3.84
CA PHE A 120 4.55 13.90 -3.18
C PHE A 120 5.92 14.39 -3.66
N LYS A 121 6.63 15.09 -2.82
CA LYS A 121 7.95 15.61 -3.11
C LYS A 121 9.02 14.67 -2.57
N ASN A 122 9.92 14.24 -3.43
CA ASN A 122 11.01 13.36 -3.09
C ASN A 122 12.32 14.16 -2.99
N GLU A 123 12.83 14.33 -1.77
CA GLU A 123 14.05 15.08 -1.49
C GLU A 123 15.27 14.17 -1.21
N GLY A 124 15.15 12.87 -1.56
CA GLY A 124 16.20 11.88 -1.39
C GLY A 124 16.13 11.21 -0.02
N ASP A 125 16.64 11.87 1.02
CA ASP A 125 16.66 11.38 2.40
C ASP A 125 15.32 11.50 3.13
N ARG A 126 14.39 12.27 2.56
CA ARG A 126 13.03 12.47 3.08
C ARG A 126 12.01 12.67 1.98
N ARG A 127 10.74 12.55 2.33
CA ARG A 127 9.60 12.85 1.46
C ARG A 127 8.68 13.86 2.11
N VAL A 128 8.15 14.79 1.32
CA VAL A 128 7.17 15.77 1.80
C VAL A 128 5.87 15.56 1.08
N LEU A 129 4.84 15.20 1.82
CA LEU A 129 3.49 14.98 1.32
C LEU A 129 2.66 16.22 1.60
N ILE A 130 2.07 16.81 0.58
CA ILE A 130 1.18 17.97 0.70
C ILE A 130 -0.12 17.62 0.02
N ALA A 131 -1.23 17.76 0.72
CA ALA A 131 -2.56 17.57 0.15
C ALA A 131 -3.49 18.69 0.60
N GLN A 132 -4.32 19.17 -0.32
CA GLN A 132 -5.37 20.14 0.00
C GLN A 132 -6.62 19.86 -0.81
N MET A 133 -7.78 20.06 -0.20
CA MET A 133 -9.06 19.92 -0.89
C MET A 133 -10.10 20.87 -0.29
N LYS A 134 -10.71 21.70 -1.15
CA LYS A 134 -11.87 22.50 -0.78
C LYS A 134 -13.09 21.59 -0.69
N ASN A 135 -13.96 21.85 0.28
CA ASN A 135 -15.17 21.04 0.50
C ASN A 135 -14.86 19.54 0.62
N PHE A 136 -13.82 19.22 1.38
CA PHE A 136 -13.38 17.84 1.60
C PHE A 136 -14.45 17.01 2.31
N GLY A 137 -15.10 17.58 3.32
CA GLY A 137 -16.17 16.94 4.06
C GLY A 137 -17.23 17.93 4.49
N PRO A 138 -18.21 17.52 5.30
CA PRO A 138 -19.30 18.36 5.75
C PRO A 138 -18.82 19.58 6.56
N GLU A 139 -17.68 19.48 7.24
CA GLU A 139 -17.10 20.55 8.04
C GLU A 139 -16.18 21.50 7.25
N GLY A 140 -15.94 21.25 5.94
CA GLY A 140 -15.19 22.17 5.10
C GLY A 140 -13.96 21.59 4.43
N SER A 141 -12.89 22.38 4.38
CA SER A 141 -11.67 22.07 3.62
C SER A 141 -10.68 21.25 4.44
N LEU A 142 -9.79 20.54 3.74
CA LEU A 142 -8.64 19.86 4.33
C LEU A 142 -7.35 20.46 3.77
N TYR A 143 -6.36 20.60 4.64
CA TYR A 143 -4.96 20.84 4.30
C TYR A 143 -4.08 19.90 5.12
N ALA A 144 -3.16 19.22 4.45
CA ALA A 144 -2.19 18.33 5.07
C ALA A 144 -0.78 18.66 4.59
N LYS A 145 0.17 18.66 5.51
CA LYS A 145 1.60 18.66 5.21
C LYS A 145 2.31 17.74 6.19
N VAL A 146 2.88 16.66 5.65
CA VAL A 146 3.59 15.64 6.43
C VAL A 146 4.93 15.38 5.79
N THR A 147 5.98 15.34 6.60
CA THR A 147 7.34 14.98 6.21
C THR A 147 7.60 13.54 6.68
N LEU A 148 8.11 12.71 5.78
CA LEU A 148 8.52 11.34 6.08
C LEU A 148 10.04 11.29 6.10
N THR A 149 10.59 10.74 7.17
CA THR A 149 12.02 10.59 7.42
C THR A 149 12.38 9.14 7.72
N ASP A 150 13.64 8.87 8.02
CA ASP A 150 14.13 7.54 8.36
C ASP A 150 13.75 6.47 7.32
N ILE A 151 13.85 6.84 6.02
CA ILE A 151 13.57 5.92 4.92
C ILE A 151 14.48 4.70 5.06
N PRO A 152 13.95 3.47 5.22
CA PRO A 152 14.77 2.29 5.44
C PRO A 152 15.59 1.94 4.18
N ALA A 153 16.78 1.37 4.38
CA ALA A 153 17.63 0.91 3.29
C ALA A 153 17.05 -0.33 2.57
N GLU A 154 16.28 -1.15 3.30
CA GLU A 154 15.64 -2.34 2.75
C GLU A 154 14.12 -2.18 2.76
N SER A 155 13.48 -2.66 1.69
CA SER A 155 12.04 -2.60 1.44
C SER A 155 11.57 -3.89 0.79
N MET A 156 10.26 -4.11 0.71
CA MET A 156 9.71 -5.20 -0.10
C MET A 156 9.61 -4.75 -1.55
N VAL A 157 10.24 -5.46 -2.46
CA VAL A 157 10.07 -5.32 -3.92
C VAL A 157 9.63 -6.66 -4.47
N ILE A 158 8.62 -6.67 -5.33
CA ILE A 158 8.10 -7.89 -5.95
C ILE A 158 7.86 -7.69 -7.45
N ALA A 159 8.29 -8.66 -8.25
CA ALA A 159 8.00 -8.78 -9.66
C ALA A 159 7.21 -10.08 -9.89
N THR A 160 5.89 -9.96 -10.06
CA THR A 160 4.95 -11.09 -10.15
C THR A 160 4.32 -11.14 -11.53
N PRO A 161 4.44 -12.23 -12.30
CA PRO A 161 3.71 -12.40 -13.56
C PRO A 161 2.25 -12.74 -13.29
N PHE A 162 1.37 -12.41 -14.24
CA PHE A 162 0.07 -13.06 -14.35
C PHE A 162 0.16 -14.25 -15.32
N ASP A 163 -0.84 -15.11 -15.32
CA ASP A 163 -0.91 -16.25 -16.23
C ASP A 163 -1.13 -15.84 -17.71
N LYS A 164 -1.22 -14.55 -17.97
CA LYS A 164 -1.36 -13.95 -19.29
C LYS A 164 -0.08 -13.23 -19.67
N ASP A 165 0.48 -13.56 -20.84
CA ASP A 165 1.69 -12.95 -21.39
C ASP A 165 1.65 -11.44 -21.34
N LYS A 166 2.80 -10.81 -21.04
CA LYS A 166 3.00 -9.37 -20.96
C LYS A 166 2.16 -8.69 -19.87
N HIS A 167 1.57 -9.47 -18.95
CA HIS A 167 0.86 -8.96 -17.80
C HIS A 167 1.67 -9.26 -16.55
N PHE A 168 1.87 -8.23 -15.75
CA PHE A 168 2.71 -8.29 -14.55
C PHE A 168 2.26 -7.29 -13.50
N TYR A 169 2.65 -7.57 -12.28
CA TYR A 169 2.61 -6.70 -11.12
C TYR A 169 4.03 -6.45 -10.65
N TYR A 170 4.46 -5.20 -10.64
CA TYR A 170 5.73 -4.75 -10.11
C TYR A 170 5.46 -3.72 -9.02
N ASN A 171 5.97 -3.98 -7.83
CA ASN A 171 5.62 -3.19 -6.67
C ASN A 171 6.77 -3.05 -5.69
N GLN A 172 6.81 -1.91 -5.01
CA GLN A 172 7.64 -1.68 -3.85
C GLN A 172 6.78 -1.19 -2.69
N LYS A 173 6.99 -1.79 -1.50
CA LYS A 173 6.44 -1.32 -0.23
C LYS A 173 7.57 -0.84 0.65
N ILE A 174 7.51 0.42 1.08
CA ILE A 174 8.47 1.01 2.02
C ILE A 174 7.73 1.25 3.32
N ASN A 175 7.97 0.39 4.32
CA ASN A 175 7.36 0.47 5.64
C ASN A 175 8.24 1.22 6.65
N CYS A 176 7.68 1.58 7.80
CA CYS A 176 8.39 2.11 8.95
C CYS A 176 9.09 3.46 8.74
N MET A 177 8.68 4.26 7.76
CA MET A 177 9.11 5.66 7.66
C MET A 177 8.49 6.45 8.82
N ARG A 178 9.26 7.26 9.54
CA ARG A 178 8.71 8.16 10.55
C ARG A 178 7.97 9.30 9.88
N ALA A 179 6.89 9.75 10.50
CA ALA A 179 6.06 10.82 9.95
C ALA A 179 5.90 11.96 10.95
N GLU A 180 6.15 13.20 10.49
CA GLU A 180 5.99 14.42 11.25
C GLU A 180 5.17 15.42 10.45
N GLY A 181 4.14 16.01 11.06
CA GLY A 181 3.35 17.02 10.38
C GLY A 181 1.94 17.14 10.89
N THR A 182 1.10 17.80 10.10
CA THR A 182 -0.29 18.09 10.52
C THR A 182 -1.29 17.92 9.38
N VAL A 183 -2.51 17.56 9.77
CA VAL A 183 -3.71 17.68 8.94
C VAL A 183 -4.67 18.66 9.62
N THR A 184 -5.06 19.69 8.92
CA THR A 184 -6.09 20.62 9.36
C THR A 184 -7.38 20.38 8.59
N TYR A 185 -8.49 20.20 9.30
CA TYR A 185 -9.78 19.93 8.70
C TYR A 185 -10.89 20.76 9.30
N GLY A 186 -11.78 21.21 8.42
CA GLY A 186 -13.03 21.88 8.79
C GLY A 186 -12.91 23.40 9.02
N TYR A 187 -14.06 24.04 9.21
CA TYR A 187 -14.18 25.49 9.41
C TYR A 187 -13.51 25.98 10.70
N HIS A 188 -13.38 25.10 11.70
CA HIS A 188 -12.74 25.39 12.98
C HIS A 188 -11.26 25.02 13.01
N ASN A 189 -10.67 24.67 11.85
CA ASN A 189 -9.26 24.29 11.71
C ASN A 189 -8.83 23.22 12.74
N ARG A 190 -9.66 22.19 12.94
CA ARG A 190 -9.28 21.05 13.79
C ARG A 190 -7.98 20.45 13.27
N THR A 191 -6.99 20.36 14.11
CA THR A 191 -5.66 19.92 13.75
C THR A 191 -5.40 18.51 14.30
N TYR A 192 -4.93 17.63 13.44
CA TYR A 192 -4.43 16.28 13.74
C TYR A 192 -2.93 16.32 13.55
N THR A 193 -2.16 16.04 14.61
CA THR A 193 -0.69 16.14 14.58
C THR A 193 -0.07 14.76 14.54
N PHE A 194 0.76 14.50 13.55
CA PHE A 194 1.63 13.34 13.48
C PHE A 194 2.94 13.67 14.19
N ASP A 195 3.22 12.95 15.29
CA ASP A 195 4.48 13.05 16.02
C ASP A 195 5.41 11.93 15.55
N PRO A 196 6.66 12.19 15.19
CA PRO A 196 7.59 11.15 14.75
C PRO A 196 7.92 10.11 15.82
N ALA A 197 7.53 10.33 17.08
CA ALA A 197 7.69 9.34 18.14
C ALA A 197 6.74 8.13 17.98
N ASP A 198 5.52 8.35 17.44
CA ASP A 198 4.47 7.33 17.32
C ASP A 198 3.86 7.18 15.92
N SER A 199 4.15 8.12 15.02
CA SER A 199 3.54 8.18 13.70
C SER A 199 4.43 7.56 12.64
N PHE A 200 3.87 6.62 11.86
CA PHE A 200 4.60 5.91 10.83
C PHE A 200 3.85 5.89 9.51
N ALA A 201 4.60 5.77 8.42
CA ALA A 201 4.08 5.73 7.08
C ALA A 201 4.53 4.50 6.30
N VAL A 202 3.67 4.08 5.38
CA VAL A 202 3.99 3.15 4.31
C VAL A 202 3.81 3.83 2.95
N LEU A 203 4.74 3.57 2.02
CA LEU A 203 4.55 3.80 0.59
C LEU A 203 4.19 2.47 -0.08
N ASP A 204 3.15 2.48 -0.88
CA ASP A 204 2.84 1.48 -1.89
C ASP A 204 3.03 2.10 -3.28
N TRP A 205 4.17 1.80 -3.89
CA TRP A 205 4.53 2.20 -5.24
C TRP A 205 4.32 1.04 -6.19
N GLY A 206 3.38 1.17 -7.12
CA GLY A 206 3.02 0.07 -8.00
C GLY A 206 3.01 0.44 -9.48
N ARG A 207 3.45 -0.51 -10.30
CA ARG A 207 3.51 -0.43 -11.76
C ARG A 207 3.12 -1.78 -12.34
N GLY A 208 2.37 -1.80 -13.42
CA GLY A 208 2.03 -3.08 -14.02
C GLY A 208 1.05 -3.03 -15.16
N VAL A 209 0.75 -4.21 -15.67
CA VAL A 209 -0.29 -4.47 -16.65
C VAL A 209 -1.18 -5.57 -16.09
N TRP A 210 -2.42 -5.22 -15.73
CA TRP A 210 -3.29 -6.14 -14.99
C TRP A 210 -4.26 -6.90 -15.89
N THR A 211 -4.64 -8.08 -15.42
CA THR A 211 -5.77 -8.85 -15.95
C THR A 211 -7.10 -8.18 -15.58
N TYR A 212 -8.21 -8.63 -16.18
CA TYR A 212 -9.52 -7.98 -16.00
C TYR A 212 -10.15 -8.24 -14.62
N LYS A 213 -9.97 -9.44 -14.09
CA LYS A 213 -10.50 -9.83 -12.78
C LYS A 213 -9.35 -10.09 -11.83
N ASN A 214 -9.38 -9.46 -10.69
CA ASN A 214 -8.36 -9.61 -9.68
C ASN A 214 -9.00 -9.62 -8.29
N THR A 215 -8.44 -10.44 -7.42
CA THR A 215 -8.72 -10.40 -5.99
C THR A 215 -7.37 -10.38 -5.28
N TRP A 216 -7.22 -9.52 -4.29
CA TRP A 216 -6.04 -9.54 -3.43
C TRP A 216 -6.40 -9.31 -1.99
N TYR A 217 -5.50 -9.78 -1.16
CA TYR A 217 -5.45 -9.51 0.26
C TYR A 217 -4.15 -8.77 0.54
N TRP A 218 -4.21 -7.69 1.28
CA TRP A 218 -3.04 -6.92 1.66
C TRP A 218 -3.15 -6.46 3.11
N GLY A 219 -2.07 -6.56 3.87
CA GLY A 219 -1.96 -6.05 5.22
C GLY A 219 -0.64 -5.35 5.42
N SER A 220 -0.65 -4.26 6.17
CA SER A 220 0.53 -3.47 6.46
C SER A 220 0.41 -2.82 7.83
N ALA A 221 1.49 -2.89 8.58
CA ALA A 221 1.62 -2.18 9.85
C ALA A 221 3.03 -1.61 10.00
N SER A 222 3.15 -0.54 10.74
CA SER A 222 4.42 0.10 11.07
C SER A 222 4.32 0.77 12.43
N GLY A 223 5.32 0.58 13.30
CA GLY A 223 5.36 1.11 14.65
C GLY A 223 6.64 0.76 15.37
N LEU A 224 6.55 0.61 16.68
CA LEU A 224 7.67 0.22 17.56
C LEU A 224 7.37 -1.10 18.26
N VAL A 225 8.38 -1.98 18.30
CA VAL A 225 8.41 -3.15 19.16
C VAL A 225 9.71 -3.10 19.95
N ASP A 226 9.63 -3.17 21.27
CA ASP A 226 10.78 -3.03 22.17
C ASP A 226 11.60 -1.74 21.94
N GLY A 227 10.91 -0.65 21.58
CA GLY A 227 11.52 0.66 21.30
C GLY A 227 12.18 0.79 19.93
N GLU A 228 12.18 -0.26 19.11
CA GLU A 228 12.78 -0.31 17.79
C GLU A 228 11.71 -0.31 16.68
N ARG A 229 12.03 0.28 15.53
CA ARG A 229 11.10 0.28 14.39
C ARG A 229 10.84 -1.13 13.90
N PHE A 230 9.56 -1.49 13.90
CA PHE A 230 9.05 -2.75 13.39
C PHE A 230 7.84 -2.51 12.49
N GLY A 231 7.71 -3.33 11.47
CA GLY A 231 6.55 -3.37 10.61
C GLY A 231 6.53 -4.59 9.73
N PHE A 232 5.50 -4.71 8.93
CA PHE A 232 5.37 -5.79 7.95
C PHE A 232 4.54 -5.37 6.74
N ASN A 233 4.79 -6.07 5.65
CA ASN A 233 3.92 -6.17 4.49
C ASN A 233 3.55 -7.63 4.30
N ILE A 234 2.25 -7.91 4.22
CA ILE A 234 1.71 -9.25 3.98
C ILE A 234 0.63 -9.18 2.91
N GLY A 235 0.59 -10.17 2.03
CA GLY A 235 -0.42 -10.21 0.97
C GLY A 235 -0.34 -11.45 0.10
N TYR A 236 -1.44 -11.71 -0.62
CA TYR A 236 -1.56 -12.78 -1.60
C TYR A 236 -2.77 -12.56 -2.53
N GLY A 237 -2.91 -13.43 -3.52
CA GLY A 237 -4.03 -13.46 -4.43
C GLY A 237 -3.85 -12.62 -5.69
N PHE A 238 -2.73 -11.88 -5.83
CA PHE A 238 -2.48 -11.01 -6.95
C PHE A 238 -1.34 -11.52 -7.84
N GLY A 239 -1.71 -12.04 -8.99
CA GLY A 239 -0.76 -12.67 -9.93
C GLY A 239 -0.29 -14.06 -9.51
N ASN A 240 0.69 -14.58 -10.21
CA ASN A 240 1.30 -15.90 -9.97
C ASN A 240 2.51 -15.76 -9.02
N THR A 241 2.30 -16.05 -7.75
CA THR A 241 3.30 -15.91 -6.68
C THR A 241 4.19 -17.15 -6.50
N SER A 242 4.27 -18.03 -7.50
CA SER A 242 5.10 -19.24 -7.42
C SER A 242 6.60 -18.96 -7.24
N ALA A 243 7.09 -17.82 -7.77
CA ALA A 243 8.48 -17.41 -7.62
C ALA A 243 8.74 -16.77 -6.25
N ALA A 244 7.84 -15.94 -5.76
CA ALA A 244 7.94 -15.31 -4.45
C ALA A 244 6.59 -14.72 -4.00
N SER A 245 6.38 -14.66 -2.68
CA SER A 245 5.31 -13.87 -2.05
C SER A 245 5.77 -12.44 -1.79
N GLU A 246 4.85 -11.52 -1.53
CA GLU A 246 5.16 -10.16 -1.08
C GLU A 246 5.30 -10.03 0.46
N ASN A 247 5.30 -11.16 1.17
CA ASN A 247 5.32 -11.19 2.63
C ASN A 247 6.71 -10.89 3.19
N MET A 248 6.83 -9.89 4.04
CA MET A 248 8.10 -9.43 4.58
C MET A 248 7.91 -8.72 5.92
N LEU A 249 8.81 -9.00 6.88
CA LEU A 249 8.95 -8.24 8.10
C LEU A 249 10.04 -7.19 7.94
N PHE A 250 9.91 -6.09 8.67
CA PHE A 250 10.92 -5.02 8.74
C PHE A 250 11.26 -4.78 10.20
N TYR A 251 12.54 -4.87 10.54
CA TYR A 251 13.03 -4.60 11.89
C TYR A 251 14.37 -3.89 11.83
N LYS A 252 14.49 -2.76 12.53
CA LYS A 252 15.71 -1.94 12.56
C LYS A 252 16.22 -1.57 11.15
N GLY A 253 15.29 -1.32 10.21
CA GLY A 253 15.63 -0.98 8.83
C GLY A 253 16.06 -2.14 7.94
N ARG A 254 16.01 -3.39 8.44
CA ARG A 254 16.31 -4.63 7.69
C ARG A 254 15.03 -5.36 7.34
N ALA A 255 15.04 -6.02 6.19
CA ALA A 255 13.93 -6.82 5.68
C ALA A 255 14.17 -8.31 5.89
N HIS A 256 13.18 -9.01 6.45
CA HIS A 256 13.18 -10.43 6.73
C HIS A 256 12.07 -11.11 5.94
N LYS A 257 12.43 -12.00 5.03
CA LYS A 257 11.48 -12.63 4.11
C LYS A 257 10.62 -13.66 4.83
N LEU A 258 9.28 -13.50 4.67
CA LEU A 258 8.32 -14.52 5.12
C LEU A 258 7.88 -15.41 3.96
N SER A 259 7.39 -16.60 4.27
CA SER A 259 6.73 -17.51 3.36
C SER A 259 5.28 -17.10 3.08
N GLN A 260 4.34 -18.02 2.94
CA GLN A 260 2.94 -17.69 2.69
C GLN A 260 2.23 -17.27 3.97
N VAL A 261 1.46 -16.20 3.89
CA VAL A 261 0.59 -15.73 4.98
C VAL A 261 -0.87 -15.88 4.56
N ILE A 262 -1.73 -16.32 5.46
CA ILE A 262 -3.16 -16.50 5.24
C ILE A 262 -3.92 -15.57 6.17
N PHE A 263 -4.92 -14.86 5.62
CA PHE A 263 -5.85 -14.02 6.36
C PHE A 263 -7.11 -14.84 6.67
N HIS A 264 -7.40 -15.05 7.95
CA HIS A 264 -8.59 -15.73 8.41
C HIS A 264 -9.69 -14.69 8.73
N ILE A 265 -10.39 -14.24 7.68
CA ILE A 265 -11.48 -13.26 7.80
C ILE A 265 -12.78 -14.02 8.11
N PRO A 266 -13.53 -13.65 9.16
CA PRO A 266 -14.81 -14.31 9.50
C PRO A 266 -15.79 -14.27 8.33
N GLY A 267 -16.27 -15.46 7.92
CA GLY A 267 -17.22 -15.63 6.81
C GLY A 267 -16.62 -15.63 5.41
N ASP A 268 -15.32 -15.35 5.25
CA ASP A 268 -14.67 -15.38 3.94
C ASP A 268 -14.53 -16.81 3.40
N GLY A 269 -14.79 -16.99 2.10
CA GLY A 269 -14.77 -18.31 1.45
C GLY A 269 -16.00 -19.19 1.74
N GLY A 270 -16.94 -18.73 2.58
CA GLY A 270 -18.18 -19.41 2.91
C GLY A 270 -19.40 -18.94 2.10
N ARG A 271 -20.60 -19.38 2.50
CA ARG A 271 -21.88 -18.90 1.95
C ARG A 271 -22.34 -17.57 2.56
N ALA A 272 -21.77 -17.19 3.70
CA ALA A 272 -22.06 -15.93 4.38
C ALA A 272 -21.26 -14.78 3.77
N THR A 273 -21.77 -13.56 3.87
CA THR A 273 -20.99 -12.35 3.56
C THR A 273 -19.88 -12.22 4.60
N PRO A 274 -18.64 -11.90 4.20
CA PRO A 274 -17.57 -11.65 5.14
C PRO A 274 -17.93 -10.56 6.15
N ASP A 275 -17.60 -10.78 7.42
CA ASP A 275 -17.77 -9.78 8.47
C ASP A 275 -16.41 -9.19 8.82
N TYR A 276 -16.10 -8.08 8.18
CA TYR A 276 -14.81 -7.41 8.28
C TYR A 276 -14.57 -6.74 9.64
N MET A 277 -15.63 -6.50 10.43
CA MET A 277 -15.51 -5.84 11.74
C MET A 277 -15.41 -6.82 12.92
N ARG A 278 -15.47 -8.13 12.68
CA ARG A 278 -15.12 -9.13 13.68
C ARG A 278 -13.60 -9.35 13.70
N PRO A 279 -13.02 -9.80 14.83
CA PRO A 279 -11.58 -10.10 14.89
C PRO A 279 -11.14 -11.11 13.82
N TRP A 280 -9.98 -10.82 13.19
CA TRP A 280 -9.32 -11.72 12.23
C TRP A 280 -8.12 -12.38 12.90
N THR A 281 -7.59 -13.42 12.25
CA THR A 281 -6.29 -13.98 12.59
C THR A 281 -5.44 -14.13 11.33
N PHE A 282 -4.11 -14.10 11.51
CA PHE A 282 -3.14 -14.27 10.45
C PHE A 282 -2.16 -15.35 10.84
N THR A 283 -1.87 -16.26 9.92
CA THR A 283 -0.89 -17.32 10.13
C THR A 283 0.02 -17.44 8.93
N SER A 284 1.29 -17.80 9.15
CA SER A 284 2.21 -18.17 8.08
C SER A 284 2.49 -19.67 8.06
N ASP A 285 2.73 -20.22 6.88
CA ASP A 285 3.05 -21.66 6.72
C ASP A 285 4.40 -22.07 7.31
N ASP A 286 5.29 -21.10 7.58
CA ASP A 286 6.57 -21.29 8.26
C ASP A 286 6.52 -21.03 9.77
N GLY A 287 5.34 -20.67 10.32
CA GLY A 287 5.13 -20.38 11.75
C GLY A 287 5.84 -19.12 12.25
N ARG A 288 6.32 -18.27 11.33
CA ARG A 288 7.09 -17.06 11.69
C ARG A 288 6.24 -15.80 11.84
N PHE A 289 4.96 -15.88 11.48
CA PHE A 289 4.01 -14.77 11.59
C PHE A 289 2.66 -15.28 12.06
N GLU A 290 2.31 -14.95 13.30
CA GLU A 290 1.03 -15.30 13.91
C GLU A 290 0.48 -14.08 14.62
N MET A 291 -0.64 -13.54 14.13
CA MET A 291 -1.25 -12.31 14.65
C MET A 291 -2.75 -12.46 14.84
N ASP A 292 -3.24 -11.93 15.93
CA ASP A 292 -4.63 -11.56 16.14
C ASP A 292 -4.82 -10.11 15.68
N TYR A 293 -5.95 -9.80 15.12
CA TYR A 293 -6.29 -8.48 14.63
C TYR A 293 -7.65 -8.03 15.11
N THR A 294 -7.67 -6.88 15.74
CA THR A 294 -8.90 -6.24 16.23
C THR A 294 -9.25 -5.09 15.30
N PRO A 295 -10.30 -5.22 14.46
CA PRO A 295 -10.80 -4.15 13.62
C PRO A 295 -11.31 -2.96 14.44
N VAL A 296 -11.07 -1.75 13.93
CA VAL A 296 -11.55 -0.49 14.49
C VAL A 296 -12.45 0.25 13.52
N LEU A 297 -12.06 0.30 12.24
CA LEU A 297 -12.78 1.06 11.21
C LEU A 297 -12.60 0.40 9.84
N ASP A 298 -13.69 0.14 9.14
CA ASP A 298 -13.69 -0.32 7.75
C ASP A 298 -13.83 0.88 6.79
N ARG A 299 -12.75 1.20 6.08
CA ARG A 299 -12.79 2.12 4.95
C ARG A 299 -13.29 1.36 3.72
N ALA A 300 -14.60 1.19 3.65
CA ALA A 300 -15.24 0.44 2.58
C ALA A 300 -15.56 1.32 1.37
N SER A 301 -15.36 0.79 0.18
CA SER A 301 -15.78 1.41 -1.07
C SER A 301 -16.26 0.35 -2.04
N CYS A 302 -17.50 0.51 -2.50
CA CYS A 302 -18.07 -0.35 -3.53
C CYS A 302 -18.55 0.50 -4.70
N SER A 303 -18.07 0.17 -5.90
CA SER A 303 -18.52 0.74 -7.15
C SER A 303 -18.83 -0.38 -8.13
N ASP A 304 -20.06 -0.43 -8.65
CA ASP A 304 -20.46 -1.40 -9.67
C ASP A 304 -21.23 -0.66 -10.77
N VAL A 305 -20.58 -0.54 -11.93
CA VAL A 305 -21.15 0.09 -13.13
C VAL A 305 -21.15 -0.92 -14.30
N GLY A 306 -21.56 -2.14 -14.01
CA GLY A 306 -21.70 -3.23 -14.97
C GLY A 306 -20.37 -3.85 -15.39
N LEU A 307 -19.65 -3.26 -16.32
CA LEU A 307 -18.35 -3.76 -16.80
C LEU A 307 -17.20 -3.46 -15.83
N ILE A 308 -17.37 -2.52 -14.93
CA ILE A 308 -16.37 -2.11 -13.92
C ILE A 308 -16.96 -2.36 -12.56
N LYS A 309 -16.28 -3.16 -11.76
CA LYS A 309 -16.61 -3.39 -10.36
C LYS A 309 -15.34 -3.23 -9.51
N SER A 310 -15.45 -2.50 -8.43
CA SER A 310 -14.46 -2.48 -7.35
C SER A 310 -15.19 -2.62 -6.03
N ASP A 311 -14.83 -3.64 -5.27
CA ASP A 311 -15.37 -3.92 -3.95
C ASP A 311 -14.16 -4.01 -3.02
N GLN A 312 -13.99 -3.00 -2.20
CA GLN A 312 -12.79 -2.79 -1.41
C GLN A 312 -13.16 -2.58 0.05
N HIS A 313 -12.55 -3.37 0.91
CA HIS A 313 -12.60 -3.24 2.36
C HIS A 313 -11.18 -3.11 2.87
N GLN A 314 -10.76 -1.89 3.23
CA GLN A 314 -9.51 -1.64 3.92
C GLN A 314 -9.82 -1.34 5.38
N VAL A 315 -9.62 -2.33 6.21
CA VAL A 315 -9.97 -2.30 7.62
C VAL A 315 -8.75 -1.84 8.42
N PHE A 316 -8.91 -0.73 9.14
CA PHE A 316 -7.92 -0.24 10.09
C PHE A 316 -8.16 -0.88 11.46
N GLY A 317 -7.09 -1.16 12.18
CA GLY A 317 -7.18 -1.83 13.47
C GLY A 317 -5.81 -2.06 14.11
N VAL A 318 -5.76 -3.01 15.02
CA VAL A 318 -4.60 -3.26 15.88
C VAL A 318 -4.20 -4.72 15.81
N PHE A 319 -2.90 -4.96 15.59
CA PHE A 319 -2.30 -6.29 15.56
C PHE A 319 -1.64 -6.64 16.89
N ASN A 320 -1.86 -7.86 17.36
CA ASN A 320 -1.25 -8.46 18.53
C ASN A 320 -0.79 -9.87 18.20
N GLY A 321 0.43 -10.26 18.62
CA GLY A 321 0.91 -11.61 18.35
C GLY A 321 2.42 -11.70 18.34
N ARG A 322 2.95 -12.55 17.45
CA ARG A 322 4.40 -12.74 17.36
C ARG A 322 4.90 -12.77 15.92
N ALA A 323 6.12 -12.28 15.75
CA ALA A 323 6.88 -12.41 14.51
C ALA A 323 8.27 -12.98 14.82
N VAL A 324 8.82 -13.79 13.90
CA VAL A 324 10.14 -14.41 14.07
C VAL A 324 11.03 -13.95 12.91
N LEU A 325 12.17 -13.35 13.23
CA LEU A 325 13.14 -12.86 12.27
C LEU A 325 13.95 -14.01 11.63
N ASP A 326 14.76 -13.71 10.61
CA ASP A 326 15.58 -14.72 9.90
C ASP A 326 16.61 -15.40 10.79
N ASP A 327 17.07 -14.72 11.86
CA ASP A 327 18.02 -15.24 12.86
C ASP A 327 17.35 -16.00 14.02
N GLY A 328 16.02 -16.18 13.99
CA GLY A 328 15.24 -16.83 15.03
C GLY A 328 14.81 -15.91 16.18
N THR A 329 15.16 -14.62 16.14
CA THR A 329 14.69 -13.65 17.16
C THR A 329 13.18 -13.56 17.14
N VAL A 330 12.55 -13.76 18.28
CA VAL A 330 11.09 -13.65 18.46
C VAL A 330 10.73 -12.26 18.94
N LEU A 331 9.88 -11.60 18.19
CA LEU A 331 9.30 -10.29 18.53
C LEU A 331 7.86 -10.49 19.00
N ASN A 332 7.57 -10.02 20.21
CA ASN A 332 6.20 -9.99 20.73
C ASN A 332 5.56 -8.66 20.34
N VAL A 333 4.63 -8.72 19.41
CA VAL A 333 3.92 -7.55 18.90
C VAL A 333 2.70 -7.27 19.77
N LYS A 334 2.60 -6.05 20.25
CA LYS A 334 1.49 -5.61 21.10
C LYS A 334 0.96 -4.27 20.58
N ASP A 335 -0.36 -4.21 20.39
CA ASP A 335 -1.12 -3.01 20.06
C ASP A 335 -0.55 -2.24 18.84
N LEU A 336 -0.01 -2.97 17.84
CA LEU A 336 0.59 -2.38 16.66
C LEU A 336 -0.50 -1.88 15.70
N PRO A 337 -0.60 -0.57 15.44
CA PRO A 337 -1.59 -0.04 14.52
C PRO A 337 -1.25 -0.39 13.06
N GLY A 338 -2.28 -0.71 12.29
CA GLY A 338 -2.13 -1.04 10.88
C GLY A 338 -3.47 -1.19 10.19
N PHE A 339 -3.43 -1.78 9.01
CA PHE A 339 -4.63 -2.14 8.27
C PHE A 339 -4.46 -3.49 7.58
N ALA A 340 -5.59 -4.09 7.27
CA ALA A 340 -5.67 -5.25 6.39
C ALA A 340 -6.84 -5.09 5.45
N GLU A 341 -6.69 -5.53 4.20
CA GLU A 341 -7.73 -5.36 3.19
C GLU A 341 -8.00 -6.60 2.38
N LYS A 342 -9.21 -6.67 1.87
CA LYS A 342 -9.61 -7.54 0.79
C LYS A 342 -10.24 -6.71 -0.31
N VAL A 343 -9.79 -6.91 -1.55
CA VAL A 343 -10.29 -6.18 -2.71
C VAL A 343 -10.65 -7.15 -3.82
N ILE A 344 -11.82 -6.94 -4.41
CA ILE A 344 -12.32 -7.69 -5.57
C ILE A 344 -12.57 -6.69 -6.69
N ASN A 345 -11.78 -6.79 -7.77
CA ASN A 345 -11.86 -5.89 -8.90
C ASN A 345 -12.21 -6.62 -10.21
N LYS A 346 -12.98 -5.91 -11.05
CA LYS A 346 -13.21 -6.22 -12.46
C LYS A 346 -13.06 -4.92 -13.24
N TRP A 347 -11.93 -4.73 -13.91
CA TRP A 347 -11.66 -3.50 -14.69
C TRP A 347 -10.37 -3.54 -15.52
#